data_2e0bce9129a52578588594882ed2f723
#
_entry.id   2e0bce9129a52578588594882ed2f723
#
_cell.length_a   1.000
_cell.length_b   1.000
_cell.length_c   1.000
_cell.angle_alpha   90.00
_cell.angle_beta   90.00
_cell.angle_gamma   90.00
#
_symmetry.space_group_name_H-M   'P 1'
#
loop_
_entity.id
_entity.type
_entity.pdbx_description
1 polymer ?
#
loop_
_entity_poly.entity_id
_entity_poly.type
_entity_poly.pdbx_seq_one_letter_code
_entity_poly.pdbx_strand_id
1 'polypeptide(L)'
;LHKCADGSWVIREWAPNASRIYLIGEFNNWRRTSAYEFKPAGSGNWELRLDSMFLSHGELYKLFIEWPGGGGERIPAYCTRLVQDDETKVFCAQVWDPARKYSWKNDRVLRRPHPLIYECHIGMSSEERKVSTFAEFRENVLPRVKRLGYDTIQIMALQEHPYYGSFGYQVSNFFALSSRFGTPEEFKELVDT
;
A
#
# COMPACT_ATOMS: atom_id res chain seq x y z
N LEU A 1 -1.81 -2.90 -8.86
CA LEU A 1 -2.11 -1.81 -9.80
C LEU A 1 -0.88 -0.92 -9.94
N HIS A 2 -0.45 -0.65 -11.17
CA HIS A 2 0.63 0.30 -11.46
C HIS A 2 0.37 1.02 -12.78
N LYS A 3 0.95 2.21 -12.93
CA LYS A 3 0.91 2.99 -14.14
C LYS A 3 2.14 2.72 -14.99
N CYS A 4 1.93 2.36 -16.24
CA CYS A 4 3.00 2.12 -17.20
C CYS A 4 3.60 3.43 -17.75
N ALA A 5 4.74 3.35 -18.43
CA ALA A 5 5.41 4.52 -19.00
C ALA A 5 4.57 5.23 -20.10
N ASP A 6 3.70 4.50 -20.79
CA ASP A 6 2.75 5.02 -21.79
C ASP A 6 1.50 5.67 -21.17
N GLY A 7 1.42 5.70 -19.83
CA GLY A 7 0.29 6.24 -19.07
C GLY A 7 -0.83 5.24 -18.82
N SER A 8 -0.83 4.07 -19.43
CA SER A 8 -1.83 3.02 -19.19
C SER A 8 -1.70 2.44 -17.77
N TRP A 9 -2.79 1.84 -17.29
CA TRP A 9 -2.82 1.11 -16.03
C TRP A 9 -2.77 -0.39 -16.27
N VAL A 10 -2.03 -1.10 -15.42
CA VAL A 10 -2.02 -2.56 -15.39
C VAL A 10 -2.26 -3.04 -13.97
N ILE A 11 -3.18 -3.98 -13.83
CA ILE A 11 -3.40 -4.71 -12.60
C ILE A 11 -3.35 -6.21 -12.88
N ARG A 12 -2.65 -6.93 -12.02
CA ARG A 12 -2.54 -8.40 -12.06
C ARG A 12 -2.98 -8.99 -10.75
N GLU A 13 -3.62 -10.16 -10.84
CA GLU A 13 -4.01 -10.93 -9.69
C GLU A 13 -3.80 -12.42 -9.95
N TRP A 14 -3.42 -13.16 -8.93
CA TRP A 14 -3.33 -14.61 -8.98
C TRP A 14 -4.55 -15.22 -8.31
N ALA A 15 -5.41 -15.87 -9.10
CA ALA A 15 -6.65 -16.47 -8.64
C ALA A 15 -6.97 -17.71 -9.51
N PRO A 16 -6.27 -18.85 -9.27
CA PRO A 16 -6.32 -20.01 -10.16
C PRO A 16 -7.71 -20.67 -10.24
N ASN A 17 -8.56 -20.46 -9.23
CA ASN A 17 -9.90 -21.02 -9.16
C ASN A 17 -10.99 -20.01 -9.58
N ALA A 18 -10.62 -18.80 -9.99
CA ALA A 18 -11.58 -17.82 -10.47
C ALA A 18 -12.12 -18.20 -11.84
N SER A 19 -13.41 -17.95 -12.06
CA SER A 19 -14.06 -18.03 -13.37
C SER A 19 -14.13 -16.66 -14.06
N ARG A 20 -14.23 -15.57 -13.29
CA ARG A 20 -14.17 -14.18 -13.74
C ARG A 20 -13.64 -13.28 -12.64
N ILE A 21 -13.00 -12.18 -13.04
CA ILE A 21 -12.56 -11.12 -12.12
C ILE A 21 -12.94 -9.77 -12.73
N TYR A 22 -13.47 -8.87 -11.90
CA TYR A 22 -13.80 -7.51 -12.26
C TYR A 22 -13.10 -6.54 -11.30
N LEU A 23 -12.58 -5.45 -11.86
CA LEU A 23 -12.21 -4.29 -11.07
C LEU A 23 -13.47 -3.47 -10.79
N ILE A 24 -13.77 -3.22 -9.52
CA ILE A 24 -14.90 -2.42 -9.07
C ILE A 24 -14.41 -1.29 -8.18
N GLY A 25 -15.03 -0.13 -8.29
CA GLY A 25 -14.61 1.05 -7.51
C GLY A 25 -15.48 2.27 -7.79
N GLU A 26 -15.05 3.41 -7.27
CA GLU A 26 -15.74 4.68 -7.46
C GLU A 26 -15.87 5.07 -8.93
N PHE A 27 -14.85 4.79 -9.74
CA PHE A 27 -14.81 5.05 -11.19
C PHE A 27 -15.91 4.35 -12.00
N ASN A 28 -16.52 3.29 -11.49
CA ASN A 28 -17.62 2.57 -12.18
C ASN A 28 -18.84 2.32 -11.29
N ASN A 29 -18.98 3.12 -10.20
CA ASN A 29 -20.04 2.99 -9.21
C ASN A 29 -20.15 1.56 -8.62
N TRP A 30 -19.00 0.91 -8.39
CA TRP A 30 -18.87 -0.42 -7.82
C TRP A 30 -19.56 -1.52 -8.63
N ARG A 31 -19.71 -1.31 -9.95
CA ARG A 31 -20.42 -2.22 -10.85
C ARG A 31 -19.46 -3.14 -11.59
N ARG A 32 -19.86 -4.36 -11.78
CA ARG A 32 -19.20 -5.34 -12.65
C ARG A 32 -19.55 -5.03 -14.11
N THR A 33 -18.63 -4.49 -14.88
CA THR A 33 -18.80 -4.17 -16.29
C THR A 33 -17.70 -4.77 -17.13
N SER A 34 -17.98 -5.08 -18.39
CA SER A 34 -17.02 -5.71 -19.30
C SER A 34 -15.78 -4.88 -19.56
N ALA A 35 -15.89 -3.55 -19.45
CA ALA A 35 -14.74 -2.65 -19.58
C ALA A 35 -13.69 -2.84 -18.48
N TYR A 36 -14.08 -3.39 -17.34
CA TYR A 36 -13.23 -3.62 -16.18
C TYR A 36 -13.06 -5.12 -15.86
N GLU A 37 -13.32 -6.00 -16.84
CA GLU A 37 -13.15 -7.43 -16.70
C GLU A 37 -11.71 -7.84 -17.01
N PHE A 38 -11.11 -8.62 -16.11
CA PHE A 38 -9.77 -9.17 -16.28
C PHE A 38 -9.79 -10.29 -17.33
N LYS A 39 -8.66 -10.46 -17.98
CA LYS A 39 -8.43 -11.59 -18.90
C LYS A 39 -7.45 -12.58 -18.29
N PRO A 40 -7.65 -13.90 -18.50
CA PRO A 40 -6.69 -14.90 -18.09
C PRO A 40 -5.32 -14.64 -18.77
N ALA A 41 -4.25 -14.70 -17.96
CA ALA A 41 -2.87 -14.48 -18.40
C ALA A 41 -2.00 -15.74 -18.22
N GLY A 42 -2.61 -16.90 -18.02
CA GLY A 42 -1.93 -18.19 -17.84
C GLY A 42 -1.51 -18.47 -16.39
N SER A 43 -1.36 -19.75 -16.08
CA SER A 43 -0.90 -20.24 -14.75
C SER A 43 -1.66 -19.67 -13.55
N GLY A 44 -2.98 -19.46 -13.71
CA GLY A 44 -3.84 -18.88 -12.66
C GLY A 44 -3.74 -17.36 -12.50
N ASN A 45 -2.96 -16.69 -13.35
CA ASN A 45 -2.86 -15.23 -13.36
C ASN A 45 -3.95 -14.62 -14.22
N TRP A 46 -4.36 -13.42 -13.80
CA TRP A 46 -5.33 -12.57 -14.46
C TRP A 46 -4.75 -11.18 -14.64
N GLU A 47 -5.02 -10.54 -15.77
CA GLU A 47 -4.54 -9.19 -16.07
C GLU A 47 -5.67 -8.32 -16.61
N LEU A 48 -5.69 -7.07 -16.18
CA LEU A 48 -6.51 -6.00 -16.73
C LEU A 48 -5.60 -4.85 -17.13
N ARG A 49 -5.78 -4.33 -18.36
CA ARG A 49 -5.16 -3.09 -18.85
C ARG A 49 -6.23 -2.06 -19.12
N LEU A 50 -5.99 -0.85 -18.67
CA LEU A 50 -6.89 0.29 -18.84
C LEU A 50 -6.11 1.50 -19.35
N ASP A 51 -6.76 2.34 -20.16
CA ASP A 51 -6.16 3.60 -20.56
C ASP A 51 -6.07 4.57 -19.37
N SER A 52 -5.23 5.58 -19.49
CA SER A 52 -4.93 6.53 -18.41
C SER A 52 -6.15 7.22 -17.82
N MET A 53 -7.21 7.42 -18.62
CA MET A 53 -8.44 8.12 -18.23
C MET A 53 -9.40 7.31 -17.36
N PHE A 54 -9.19 6.00 -17.24
CA PHE A 54 -10.13 5.13 -16.53
C PHE A 54 -10.00 5.15 -15.01
N LEU A 55 -8.83 5.58 -14.48
CA LEU A 55 -8.57 5.63 -13.05
C LEU A 55 -7.91 6.95 -12.66
N SER A 56 -8.38 7.53 -11.55
CA SER A 56 -7.85 8.76 -10.99
C SER A 56 -7.19 8.53 -9.62
N HIS A 57 -6.21 9.36 -9.29
CA HIS A 57 -5.58 9.35 -7.97
C HIS A 57 -6.61 9.52 -6.85
N GLY A 58 -6.53 8.66 -5.84
CA GLY A 58 -7.38 8.72 -4.66
C GLY A 58 -8.61 7.81 -4.73
N GLU A 59 -9.07 7.40 -5.93
CA GLU A 59 -10.24 6.54 -6.06
C GLU A 59 -10.08 5.21 -5.36
N LEU A 60 -11.15 4.76 -4.71
CA LEU A 60 -11.22 3.50 -3.99
C LEU A 60 -11.64 2.36 -4.91
N TYR A 61 -11.04 1.18 -4.70
CA TYR A 61 -11.35 0.02 -5.52
C TYR A 61 -11.16 -1.31 -4.77
N LYS A 62 -11.80 -2.34 -5.31
CA LYS A 62 -11.66 -3.75 -4.95
C LYS A 62 -11.70 -4.62 -6.20
N LEU A 63 -11.46 -5.90 -6.04
CA LEU A 63 -11.81 -6.92 -7.02
C LEU A 63 -13.13 -7.57 -6.63
N PHE A 64 -13.97 -7.88 -7.62
CA PHE A 64 -15.03 -8.85 -7.47
C PHE A 64 -14.61 -10.11 -8.20
N ILE A 65 -14.46 -11.20 -7.46
CA ILE A 65 -14.01 -12.50 -7.99
C ILE A 65 -15.18 -13.47 -7.99
N GLU A 66 -15.42 -14.09 -9.13
CA GLU A 66 -16.39 -15.18 -9.30
C GLU A 66 -15.65 -16.52 -9.36
N TRP A 67 -16.22 -17.54 -8.74
CA TRP A 67 -15.74 -18.92 -8.77
C TRP A 67 -16.92 -19.89 -8.84
N PRO A 68 -16.74 -21.17 -9.19
CA PRO A 68 -17.82 -22.14 -9.19
C PRO A 68 -18.53 -22.19 -7.84
N GLY A 69 -19.83 -21.85 -7.84
CA GLY A 69 -20.67 -21.83 -6.65
C GLY A 69 -20.71 -20.51 -5.87
N GLY A 70 -20.04 -19.46 -6.33
CA GLY A 70 -20.11 -18.19 -5.63
C GLY A 70 -19.30 -17.05 -6.22
N GLY A 71 -19.23 -15.95 -5.47
CA GLY A 71 -18.43 -14.77 -5.80
C GLY A 71 -18.38 -13.82 -4.61
N GLY A 72 -17.46 -12.87 -4.65
CA GLY A 72 -17.35 -11.89 -3.58
C GLY A 72 -16.25 -10.85 -3.82
N GLU A 73 -16.32 -9.79 -3.03
CA GLU A 73 -15.33 -8.73 -3.03
C GLU A 73 -14.02 -9.19 -2.36
N ARG A 74 -12.90 -8.75 -2.91
CA ARG A 74 -11.56 -9.01 -2.36
C ARG A 74 -10.70 -7.77 -2.51
N ILE A 75 -9.83 -7.56 -1.53
CA ILE A 75 -8.72 -6.62 -1.66
C ILE A 75 -7.68 -7.27 -2.60
N PRO A 76 -7.16 -6.54 -3.60
CA PRO A 76 -6.09 -7.07 -4.44
C PRO A 76 -4.86 -7.43 -3.61
N ALA A 77 -4.32 -8.64 -3.80
CA ALA A 77 -3.22 -9.15 -2.98
C ALA A 77 -1.96 -8.27 -3.06
N TYR A 78 -1.73 -7.64 -4.21
CA TYR A 78 -0.55 -6.82 -4.50
C TYR A 78 -0.84 -5.31 -4.52
N CYS A 79 -1.93 -4.85 -3.87
CA CYS A 79 -2.14 -3.40 -3.77
C CYS A 79 -1.07 -2.75 -2.87
N THR A 80 -0.63 -1.56 -3.27
CA THR A 80 0.43 -0.81 -2.57
C THR A 80 -0.11 0.29 -1.66
N ARG A 81 -1.40 0.57 -1.74
CA ARG A 81 -2.10 1.50 -0.86
C ARG A 81 -3.45 0.90 -0.49
N LEU A 82 -3.69 0.81 0.80
CA LEU A 82 -4.93 0.33 1.40
C LEU A 82 -5.37 1.35 2.44
N VAL A 83 -6.64 1.68 2.47
CA VAL A 83 -7.23 2.61 3.44
C VAL A 83 -8.45 2.00 4.09
N GLN A 84 -8.66 2.33 5.36
CA GLN A 84 -9.81 1.89 6.12
C GLN A 84 -10.78 3.04 6.28
N ASP A 85 -12.04 2.82 5.99
CA ASP A 85 -13.11 3.76 6.27
C ASP A 85 -13.31 3.89 7.79
N ASP A 86 -13.40 5.11 8.30
CA ASP A 86 -13.43 5.37 9.75
C ASP A 86 -14.74 4.96 10.41
N GLU A 87 -15.85 4.93 9.68
CA GLU A 87 -17.17 4.57 10.22
C GLU A 87 -17.42 3.07 10.09
N THR A 88 -17.31 2.55 8.87
CA THR A 88 -17.64 1.16 8.56
C THR A 88 -16.54 0.17 8.90
N LYS A 89 -15.31 0.67 9.08
CA LYS A 89 -14.07 -0.13 9.23
C LYS A 89 -13.76 -1.04 8.04
N VAL A 90 -14.41 -0.82 6.92
CA VAL A 90 -14.16 -1.55 5.67
C VAL A 90 -12.88 -1.05 5.02
N PHE A 91 -12.05 -1.99 4.57
CA PHE A 91 -10.86 -1.66 3.80
C PHE A 91 -11.16 -1.61 2.31
N CYS A 92 -10.53 -0.63 1.64
CA CYS A 92 -10.48 -0.53 0.19
C CYS A 92 -9.04 -0.27 -0.26
N ALA A 93 -8.63 -0.86 -1.37
CA ALA A 93 -7.44 -0.42 -2.06
C ALA A 93 -7.67 0.97 -2.66
N GLN A 94 -6.62 1.78 -2.77
CA GLN A 94 -6.70 3.13 -3.30
C GLN A 94 -5.73 3.30 -4.46
N VAL A 95 -6.21 3.92 -5.54
CA VAL A 95 -5.38 4.31 -6.68
C VAL A 95 -4.38 5.36 -6.21
N TRP A 96 -3.07 5.05 -6.31
CA TRP A 96 -2.04 5.96 -5.86
C TRP A 96 -1.17 6.46 -7.01
N ASP A 97 -1.48 7.65 -7.51
CA ASP A 97 -0.75 8.34 -8.57
C ASP A 97 -0.76 9.86 -8.32
N PRO A 98 -0.07 10.34 -7.29
CA PRO A 98 -0.07 11.75 -6.95
C PRO A 98 0.55 12.59 -8.07
N ALA A 99 0.02 13.79 -8.27
CA ALA A 99 0.49 14.72 -9.31
C ALA A 99 2.00 15.04 -9.16
N ARG A 100 2.48 15.12 -7.92
CA ARG A 100 3.90 15.26 -7.60
C ARG A 100 4.44 13.94 -7.09
N LYS A 101 5.15 13.22 -7.95
CA LYS A 101 5.86 11.99 -7.58
C LYS A 101 7.09 12.34 -6.75
N TYR A 102 7.40 11.47 -5.79
CA TYR A 102 8.62 11.60 -5.00
C TYR A 102 9.86 11.42 -5.90
N SER A 103 10.82 12.31 -5.74
CA SER A 103 12.13 12.21 -6.40
C SER A 103 13.19 11.93 -5.35
N TRP A 104 13.87 10.80 -5.47
CA TRP A 104 14.93 10.41 -4.54
C TRP A 104 16.10 11.39 -4.61
N LYS A 105 16.58 11.80 -3.45
CA LYS A 105 17.75 12.69 -3.30
C LYS A 105 19.03 11.89 -3.13
N ASN A 106 18.93 10.69 -2.55
CA ASN A 106 20.02 9.79 -2.27
C ASN A 106 19.83 8.50 -3.04
N ASP A 107 20.80 8.10 -3.85
CA ASP A 107 20.80 6.92 -4.69
C ASP A 107 21.63 5.75 -4.14
N ARG A 108 22.36 6.00 -3.06
CA ARG A 108 23.29 5.03 -2.48
C ARG A 108 23.02 4.77 -1.02
N VAL A 109 22.83 3.50 -0.69
CA VAL A 109 22.82 3.02 0.69
C VAL A 109 24.18 2.41 1.00
N LEU A 110 24.89 2.99 1.97
CA LEU A 110 26.13 2.41 2.49
C LEU A 110 25.77 1.20 3.35
N ARG A 111 26.00 0.00 2.83
CA ARG A 111 25.86 -1.23 3.59
C ARG A 111 27.05 -1.40 4.53
N ARG A 112 26.80 -1.47 5.83
CA ARG A 112 27.81 -1.80 6.83
C ARG A 112 27.82 -3.31 7.07
N PRO A 113 29.01 -3.95 7.23
CA PRO A 113 29.09 -5.38 7.50
C PRO A 113 28.54 -5.76 8.90
N HIS A 114 28.54 -4.80 9.83
CA HIS A 114 28.04 -4.97 11.20
C HIS A 114 27.12 -3.80 11.55
N PRO A 115 25.82 -3.86 11.16
CA PRO A 115 24.90 -2.78 11.42
C PRO A 115 24.53 -2.69 12.90
N LEU A 116 24.41 -1.47 13.41
CA LEU A 116 23.79 -1.18 14.70
C LEU A 116 22.33 -0.86 14.47
N ILE A 117 21.45 -1.79 14.79
CA ILE A 117 20.03 -1.73 14.44
C ILE A 117 19.24 -1.14 15.61
N TYR A 118 18.41 -0.15 15.30
CA TYR A 118 17.38 0.39 16.18
C TYR A 118 16.02 -0.11 15.71
N GLU A 119 15.38 -0.98 16.49
CA GLU A 119 14.02 -1.42 16.22
C GLU A 119 13.02 -0.41 16.77
N CYS A 120 12.02 -0.07 15.97
CA CYS A 120 11.05 0.98 16.31
C CYS A 120 9.65 0.70 15.76
N HIS A 121 8.66 1.40 16.34
CA HIS A 121 7.30 1.45 15.86
C HIS A 121 6.90 2.91 15.61
N ILE A 122 6.58 3.27 14.37
CA ILE A 122 6.30 4.66 13.99
C ILE A 122 5.20 5.26 14.87
N GLY A 123 4.03 4.61 14.94
CA GLY A 123 2.89 5.14 15.66
C GLY A 123 3.09 5.32 17.17
N MET A 124 4.07 4.64 17.76
CA MET A 124 4.39 4.73 19.20
C MET A 124 5.56 5.66 19.52
N SER A 125 6.04 6.40 18.56
CA SER A 125 7.23 7.22 18.68
C SER A 125 6.99 8.63 19.25
N SER A 126 5.75 8.97 19.61
CA SER A 126 5.40 10.24 20.25
C SER A 126 5.18 10.08 21.75
N GLU A 127 5.54 11.11 22.52
CA GLU A 127 5.18 11.23 23.94
C GLU A 127 3.72 11.71 24.13
N GLU A 128 3.11 12.25 23.07
CA GLU A 128 1.71 12.63 23.05
C GLU A 128 0.80 11.40 22.91
N ARG A 129 -0.42 11.48 23.44
CA ARG A 129 -1.42 10.40 23.33
C ARG A 129 -2.07 10.37 21.95
N LYS A 130 -1.28 10.02 20.94
CA LYS A 130 -1.71 9.89 19.53
C LYS A 130 -0.90 8.83 18.81
N VAL A 131 -1.37 8.44 17.63
CA VAL A 131 -0.56 7.67 16.66
C VAL A 131 0.38 8.65 15.96
N SER A 132 1.69 8.45 16.07
CA SER A 132 2.70 9.26 15.40
C SER A 132 2.79 8.93 13.91
N THR A 133 3.32 9.86 13.11
CA THR A 133 3.43 9.78 11.66
C THR A 133 4.86 9.58 11.18
N PHE A 134 5.03 9.22 9.89
CA PHE A 134 6.35 9.15 9.26
C PHE A 134 7.10 10.49 9.32
N ALA A 135 6.38 11.60 9.13
CA ALA A 135 6.95 12.93 9.22
C ALA A 135 7.45 13.24 10.63
N GLU A 136 6.64 12.99 11.65
CA GLU A 136 7.01 13.22 13.05
C GLU A 136 8.18 12.33 13.49
N PHE A 137 8.21 11.07 13.06
CA PHE A 137 9.34 10.18 13.34
C PHE A 137 10.62 10.71 12.71
N ARG A 138 10.56 11.13 11.44
CA ARG A 138 11.70 11.71 10.72
C ARG A 138 12.26 12.94 11.43
N GLU A 139 11.38 13.82 11.89
CA GLU A 139 11.78 15.12 12.49
C GLU A 139 12.25 14.99 13.93
N ASN A 140 11.57 14.16 14.72
CA ASN A 140 11.78 14.15 16.18
C ASN A 140 12.60 12.94 16.67
N VAL A 141 12.50 11.78 16.02
CA VAL A 141 13.12 10.53 16.49
C VAL A 141 14.38 10.20 15.73
N LEU A 142 14.36 10.25 14.40
CA LEU A 142 15.48 9.87 13.56
C LEU A 142 16.80 10.60 13.91
N PRO A 143 16.82 11.93 14.19
CA PRO A 143 18.04 12.61 14.60
C PRO A 143 18.60 12.11 15.96
N ARG A 144 17.72 11.69 16.88
CA ARG A 144 18.15 11.10 18.16
C ARG A 144 18.80 9.74 17.95
N VAL A 145 18.18 8.88 17.14
CA VAL A 145 18.68 7.54 16.80
C VAL A 145 20.08 7.64 16.17
N LYS A 146 20.23 8.53 15.21
CA LYS A 146 21.52 8.82 14.57
C LYS A 146 22.59 9.30 15.56
N ARG A 147 22.23 10.23 16.45
CA ARG A 147 23.14 10.77 17.49
C ARG A 147 23.60 9.70 18.49
N LEU A 148 22.76 8.71 18.74
CA LEU A 148 23.09 7.56 19.61
C LEU A 148 24.01 6.54 18.92
N GLY A 149 24.33 6.72 17.64
CA GLY A 149 25.27 5.89 16.90
C GLY A 149 24.66 4.72 16.14
N TYR A 150 23.34 4.60 16.12
CA TYR A 150 22.67 3.64 15.26
C TYR A 150 22.78 4.04 13.80
N ASP A 151 22.92 3.06 12.92
CA ASP A 151 23.06 3.27 11.47
C ASP A 151 21.98 2.55 10.65
N THR A 152 21.16 1.78 11.31
CA THR A 152 20.08 1.01 10.66
C THR A 152 18.81 1.09 11.51
N ILE A 153 17.67 1.24 10.86
CA ILE A 153 16.34 1.21 11.49
C ILE A 153 15.58 0.00 11.01
N GLN A 154 15.02 -0.77 11.96
CA GLN A 154 14.05 -1.82 11.69
C GLN A 154 12.67 -1.35 12.14
N ILE A 155 11.78 -1.11 11.17
CA ILE A 155 10.43 -0.60 11.46
C ILE A 155 9.47 -1.79 11.56
N MET A 156 8.89 -2.00 12.75
CA MET A 156 7.78 -2.93 12.94
C MET A 156 6.44 -2.28 12.60
N ALA A 157 5.42 -3.09 12.36
CA ALA A 157 4.06 -2.65 12.02
C ALA A 157 3.96 -1.77 10.75
N LEU A 158 4.90 -1.91 9.82
CA LEU A 158 4.96 -1.07 8.63
C LEU A 158 3.85 -1.41 7.62
N GLN A 159 3.49 -2.69 7.50
CA GLN A 159 2.41 -3.15 6.63
C GLN A 159 1.05 -2.76 7.19
N GLU A 160 0.06 -2.60 6.31
CA GLU A 160 -1.30 -2.28 6.72
C GLU A 160 -1.92 -3.41 7.56
N HIS A 161 -2.56 -3.03 8.64
CA HIS A 161 -3.17 -3.94 9.62
C HIS A 161 -4.48 -3.37 10.17
N PRO A 162 -5.51 -4.21 10.44
CA PRO A 162 -6.85 -3.72 10.80
C PRO A 162 -6.94 -3.20 12.24
N TYR A 163 -6.13 -3.75 13.13
CA TYR A 163 -6.18 -3.44 14.54
C TYR A 163 -4.84 -2.89 15.04
N TYR A 164 -4.83 -1.61 15.43
CA TYR A 164 -3.61 -0.92 15.89
C TYR A 164 -2.93 -1.63 17.05
N GLY A 165 -3.70 -2.15 18.02
CA GLY A 165 -3.17 -2.90 19.17
C GLY A 165 -2.54 -4.25 18.83
N SER A 166 -2.62 -4.71 17.57
CA SER A 166 -1.87 -5.88 17.12
C SER A 166 -0.40 -5.60 16.87
N PHE A 167 0.03 -4.33 16.90
CA PHE A 167 1.40 -3.91 16.58
C PHE A 167 1.90 -4.44 15.24
N GLY A 168 0.99 -4.58 14.25
CA GLY A 168 1.30 -5.08 12.92
C GLY A 168 1.41 -6.60 12.80
N TYR A 169 1.15 -7.37 13.86
CA TYR A 169 1.17 -8.85 13.78
C TYR A 169 -0.05 -9.44 13.06
N GLN A 170 -1.10 -8.64 12.80
CA GLN A 170 -2.27 -9.03 12.03
C GLN A 170 -2.32 -8.27 10.72
N VAL A 171 -1.48 -8.64 9.76
CA VAL A 171 -1.33 -7.95 8.48
C VAL A 171 -2.57 -8.12 7.60
N SER A 172 -3.14 -7.01 7.09
CA SER A 172 -4.21 -7.02 6.09
C SER A 172 -3.66 -7.18 4.68
N ASN A 173 -2.51 -6.54 4.40
CA ASN A 173 -1.86 -6.56 3.10
C ASN A 173 -0.35 -6.38 3.25
N PHE A 174 0.42 -7.27 2.60
CA PHE A 174 1.88 -7.33 2.75
C PHE A 174 2.63 -6.23 1.97
N PHE A 175 1.99 -5.60 0.98
CA PHE A 175 2.62 -4.65 0.07
C PHE A 175 2.15 -3.21 0.28
N ALA A 176 1.13 -2.99 1.11
CA ALA A 176 0.65 -1.67 1.46
C ALA A 176 1.25 -1.19 2.78
N LEU A 177 1.69 0.07 2.81
CA LEU A 177 2.08 0.76 4.04
C LEU A 177 0.85 1.05 4.89
N SER A 178 1.01 0.98 6.22
CA SER A 178 -0.05 1.38 7.13
C SER A 178 -0.46 2.84 6.88
N SER A 179 -1.73 3.03 6.52
CA SER A 179 -2.30 4.34 6.24
C SER A 179 -2.38 5.25 7.47
N ARG A 180 -2.29 4.66 8.67
CA ARG A 180 -2.28 5.39 9.95
C ARG A 180 -1.05 6.25 10.16
N PHE A 181 0.07 5.89 9.53
CA PHE A 181 1.34 6.60 9.73
C PHE A 181 1.60 7.66 8.68
N GLY A 182 0.75 7.74 7.63
CA GLY A 182 0.87 8.73 6.59
C GLY A 182 0.78 8.17 5.17
N THR A 183 1.38 8.89 4.23
CA THR A 183 1.37 8.59 2.81
C THR A 183 2.63 7.83 2.35
N PRO A 184 2.59 7.15 1.20
CA PRO A 184 3.78 6.58 0.59
C PRO A 184 4.90 7.59 0.34
N GLU A 185 4.57 8.84 -0.01
CA GLU A 185 5.55 9.91 -0.22
C GLU A 185 6.24 10.31 1.07
N GLU A 186 5.53 10.44 2.18
CA GLU A 186 6.12 10.73 3.50
C GLU A 186 7.03 9.59 3.97
N PHE A 187 6.66 8.34 3.68
CA PHE A 187 7.54 7.20 3.96
C PHE A 187 8.81 7.22 3.10
N LYS A 188 8.70 7.51 1.80
CA LYS A 188 9.87 7.67 0.92
C LYS A 188 10.80 8.79 1.44
N GLU A 189 10.22 9.89 1.90
CA GLU A 189 10.99 10.99 2.48
C GLU A 189 11.70 10.58 3.78
N LEU A 190 11.07 9.78 4.63
CA LEU A 190 11.71 9.19 5.81
C LEU A 190 12.90 8.31 5.41
N VAL A 191 12.73 7.45 4.41
CA VAL A 191 13.79 6.54 3.92
C VAL A 191 14.96 7.32 3.30
N ASP A 192 14.67 8.44 2.64
CA ASP A 192 15.64 9.27 1.92
C ASP A 192 16.43 10.23 2.84
N THR A 193 16.02 10.38 4.11
CA THR A 193 16.66 11.28 5.09
C THR A 193 17.77 10.59 5.87
#